data_3c1718a92ee582e46d2f0fac4d67d043
#
_entry.id   3c1718a92ee582e46d2f0fac4d67d043
#
_cell.length_a   1.000
_cell.length_b   1.000
_cell.length_c   1.000
_cell.angle_alpha   90.00
_cell.angle_beta   90.00
_cell.angle_gamma   90.00
#
_symmetry.space_group_name_H-M   'P 1'
#
loop_
_entity.id
_entity.type
_entity.pdbx_description
1 polymer ?
#
loop_
_entity_poly.entity_id
_entity_poly.type
_entity_poly.pdbx_seq_one_letter_code
_entity_poly.pdbx_strand_id
1 'polypeptide(L)'
;MSDPQTHAGLIVPSVFYGLSEGSPAFAAVQALADQENVGHPLGPWFISDNLITFGHTRGFLADQHFVAAVLAARPTQAERSIAWRTHTLCWAAHSVASLPGDFVECGSYRGFSAEVLMHFTSGLPHRRFWLYDLFDPTGGPGEGSRLPDHSPALADQVRARFRAWDNVTVTQGKVPEVLAQAAPDRIAFLHIDMNNAEAEKGALEVLFERVSPGGLIIFDDYGWTGYRAQKEMADTFMQAHGLSILELPTGQGLVVKR
;
A
#
# COMPACT_ATOMS: atom_id res chain seq x y z
N MET A 1 -24.35 -2.41 -19.17
CA MET A 1 -24.68 -2.06 -17.77
C MET A 1 -24.23 -3.24 -16.94
N SER A 2 -23.10 -3.11 -16.24
CA SER A 2 -22.57 -4.16 -15.36
C SER A 2 -23.44 -4.23 -14.10
N ASP A 3 -23.75 -5.44 -13.68
CA ASP A 3 -24.57 -5.76 -12.51
C ASP A 3 -24.00 -5.05 -11.24
N PRO A 4 -24.79 -4.25 -10.52
CA PRO A 4 -24.35 -3.58 -9.29
C PRO A 4 -23.96 -4.56 -8.17
N GLN A 5 -24.33 -5.83 -8.26
CA GLN A 5 -24.04 -6.84 -7.24
C GLN A 5 -22.59 -7.35 -7.23
N THR A 6 -21.82 -7.16 -8.31
CA THR A 6 -20.43 -7.63 -8.40
C THR A 6 -19.45 -6.78 -7.59
N HIS A 7 -19.82 -5.56 -7.19
CA HIS A 7 -18.94 -4.63 -6.49
C HIS A 7 -19.19 -4.54 -4.98
N ALA A 8 -20.34 -5.01 -4.50
CA ALA A 8 -20.74 -4.94 -3.08
C ALA A 8 -19.79 -5.71 -2.13
N GLY A 9 -18.97 -6.61 -2.64
CA GLY A 9 -18.01 -7.38 -1.83
C GLY A 9 -16.64 -6.75 -1.65
N LEU A 10 -16.33 -5.66 -2.35
CA LEU A 10 -15.00 -5.02 -2.32
C LEU A 10 -14.90 -3.86 -1.33
N ILE A 11 -16.02 -3.20 -1.01
CA ILE A 11 -16.04 -2.12 -0.05
C ILE A 11 -16.59 -2.66 1.26
N VAL A 12 -15.77 -2.68 2.27
CA VAL A 12 -16.23 -2.94 3.63
C VAL A 12 -16.05 -1.63 4.40
N PRO A 13 -17.14 -0.91 4.71
CA PRO A 13 -17.09 0.34 5.44
C PRO A 13 -16.84 0.06 6.93
N SER A 14 -15.63 -0.34 7.30
CA SER A 14 -15.47 -0.81 8.69
C SER A 14 -14.13 -0.52 9.33
N VAL A 15 -13.16 0.00 8.60
CA VAL A 15 -11.89 0.35 9.22
C VAL A 15 -11.71 1.86 9.19
N PHE A 16 -11.94 2.48 10.36
CA PHE A 16 -11.65 3.88 10.60
C PHE A 16 -10.61 3.95 11.71
N TYR A 17 -9.37 4.10 11.32
CA TYR A 17 -8.27 4.23 12.26
C TYR A 17 -8.46 5.47 13.15
N GLY A 18 -8.25 5.31 14.45
CA GLY A 18 -8.43 6.38 15.44
C GLY A 18 -9.87 6.61 15.90
N LEU A 19 -10.86 5.90 15.37
CA LEU A 19 -12.22 5.89 15.92
C LEU A 19 -12.43 4.62 16.76
N SER A 20 -12.70 4.81 18.03
CA SER A 20 -13.03 3.69 18.92
C SER A 20 -14.40 3.11 18.57
N GLU A 21 -14.49 1.78 18.46
CA GLU A 21 -15.78 1.09 18.37
C GLU A 21 -16.67 1.49 19.54
N GLY A 22 -17.95 1.79 19.24
CA GLY A 22 -18.91 2.29 20.24
C GLY A 22 -18.84 3.78 20.53
N SER A 23 -17.89 4.54 19.95
CA SER A 23 -17.92 6.00 20.06
C SER A 23 -19.07 6.60 19.24
N PRO A 24 -19.65 7.78 19.63
CA PRO A 24 -20.66 8.45 18.81
C PRO A 24 -20.19 8.76 17.38
N ALA A 25 -18.90 9.07 17.20
CA ALA A 25 -18.31 9.31 15.89
C ALA A 25 -18.29 8.04 15.02
N PHE A 26 -17.91 6.90 15.60
CA PHE A 26 -17.95 5.61 14.92
C PHE A 26 -19.38 5.24 14.53
N ALA A 27 -20.35 5.39 15.45
CA ALA A 27 -21.77 5.14 15.18
C ALA A 27 -22.31 6.04 14.04
N ALA A 28 -21.92 7.31 14.00
CA ALA A 28 -22.31 8.23 12.93
C ALA A 28 -21.75 7.80 11.56
N VAL A 29 -20.49 7.37 11.50
CA VAL A 29 -19.87 6.87 10.28
C VAL A 29 -20.54 5.57 9.82
N GLN A 30 -20.84 4.64 10.75
CA GLN A 30 -21.57 3.42 10.43
C GLN A 30 -22.96 3.73 9.87
N ALA A 31 -23.71 4.66 10.50
CA ALA A 31 -25.02 5.06 10.01
C ALA A 31 -24.98 5.70 8.61
N LEU A 32 -23.91 6.43 8.28
CA LEU A 32 -23.69 6.93 6.92
C LEU A 32 -23.39 5.78 5.95
N ALA A 33 -22.57 4.82 6.34
CA ALA A 33 -22.23 3.66 5.54
C ALA A 33 -23.46 2.79 5.23
N ASP A 34 -24.35 2.61 6.22
CA ASP A 34 -25.60 1.85 6.08
C ASP A 34 -26.61 2.53 5.12
N GLN A 35 -26.48 3.85 4.93
CA GLN A 35 -27.29 4.61 3.97
C GLN A 35 -26.72 4.57 2.54
N GLU A 36 -25.63 3.87 2.34
CA GLU A 36 -24.97 3.75 1.04
C GLU A 36 -25.92 3.15 0.00
N ASN A 37 -26.18 3.92 -1.05
CA ASN A 37 -26.79 3.46 -2.30
C ASN A 37 -28.30 3.56 -2.52
N VAL A 38 -29.09 4.11 -1.64
CA VAL A 38 -30.52 4.27 -1.94
C VAL A 38 -30.78 5.67 -2.53
N GLY A 39 -30.51 5.85 -3.84
CA GLY A 39 -31.04 6.98 -4.62
C GLY A 39 -30.64 8.39 -4.14
N HIS A 40 -29.52 8.52 -3.46
CA HIS A 40 -29.10 9.82 -2.92
C HIS A 40 -28.75 10.81 -4.07
N PRO A 41 -29.26 12.05 -4.05
CA PRO A 41 -29.07 13.02 -5.14
C PRO A 41 -27.59 13.40 -5.39
N LEU A 42 -26.69 13.15 -4.43
CA LEU A 42 -25.25 13.39 -4.56
C LEU A 42 -24.48 12.18 -5.16
N GLY A 43 -25.18 11.13 -5.61
CA GLY A 43 -24.56 9.93 -6.15
C GLY A 43 -23.98 9.00 -5.09
N PRO A 44 -23.24 7.98 -5.50
CA PRO A 44 -22.69 6.99 -4.58
C PRO A 44 -21.64 7.59 -3.66
N TRP A 45 -21.65 7.17 -2.40
CA TRP A 45 -20.65 7.53 -1.41
C TRP A 45 -19.51 6.50 -1.41
N PHE A 46 -18.31 6.93 -1.08
CA PHE A 46 -17.22 6.05 -0.67
C PHE A 46 -16.92 6.34 0.79
N ILE A 47 -16.97 5.31 1.62
CA ILE A 47 -16.70 5.39 3.05
C ILE A 47 -15.81 4.21 3.40
N SER A 48 -14.50 4.43 3.49
CA SER A 48 -13.53 3.40 3.84
C SER A 48 -12.16 4.05 4.09
N ASP A 49 -11.31 3.42 4.89
CA ASP A 49 -9.92 3.84 5.10
C ASP A 49 -9.80 5.33 5.51
N ASN A 50 -10.63 5.75 6.48
CA ASN A 50 -10.76 7.15 6.94
C ASN A 50 -11.11 8.18 5.84
N LEU A 51 -11.48 7.73 4.65
CA LEU A 51 -11.89 8.59 3.55
C LEU A 51 -13.41 8.52 3.33
N ILE A 52 -14.06 9.68 3.33
CA ILE A 52 -15.48 9.83 3.02
C ILE A 52 -15.61 10.77 1.83
N THR A 53 -16.20 10.30 0.74
CA THR A 53 -16.45 11.14 -0.45
C THR A 53 -17.90 11.05 -0.91
N PHE A 54 -18.42 12.15 -1.45
CA PHE A 54 -19.76 12.26 -2.01
C PHE A 54 -19.68 12.70 -3.46
N GLY A 55 -20.47 12.08 -4.34
CA GLY A 55 -20.55 12.48 -5.73
C GLY A 55 -19.25 12.28 -6.54
N HIS A 56 -18.26 11.62 -5.97
CA HIS A 56 -17.07 11.23 -6.70
C HIS A 56 -17.32 9.93 -7.45
N THR A 57 -16.77 9.83 -8.66
CA THR A 57 -16.75 8.55 -9.37
C THR A 57 -15.85 7.57 -8.61
N ARG A 58 -16.29 6.34 -8.49
CA ARG A 58 -15.49 5.22 -7.94
C ARG A 58 -15.03 4.35 -9.10
N GLY A 59 -14.48 4.98 -10.15
CA GLY A 59 -14.14 4.33 -11.42
C GLY A 59 -13.25 3.10 -11.25
N PHE A 60 -12.35 3.12 -10.27
CA PHE A 60 -11.48 1.97 -9.97
C PHE A 60 -12.26 0.71 -9.52
N LEU A 61 -13.45 0.86 -8.92
CA LEU A 61 -14.30 -0.28 -8.56
C LEU A 61 -15.06 -0.85 -9.78
N ALA A 62 -15.13 -0.10 -10.88
CA ALA A 62 -15.66 -0.55 -12.14
C ALA A 62 -14.59 -1.19 -13.05
N ASP A 63 -13.32 -1.02 -12.71
CA ASP A 63 -12.22 -1.67 -13.42
C ASP A 63 -12.17 -3.16 -13.07
N GLN A 64 -12.66 -3.98 -14.01
CA GLN A 64 -12.73 -5.43 -13.82
C GLN A 64 -11.36 -6.09 -13.66
N HIS A 65 -10.30 -5.50 -14.23
CA HIS A 65 -8.95 -5.99 -14.11
C HIS A 65 -8.43 -5.77 -12.68
N PHE A 66 -8.61 -4.56 -12.14
CA PHE A 66 -8.29 -4.26 -10.75
C PHE A 66 -9.07 -5.14 -9.77
N VAL A 67 -10.40 -5.22 -9.95
CA VAL A 67 -11.29 -6.02 -9.11
C VAL A 67 -10.87 -7.49 -9.10
N ALA A 68 -10.59 -8.06 -10.27
CA ALA A 68 -10.13 -9.45 -10.38
C ALA A 68 -8.80 -9.67 -9.67
N ALA A 69 -7.84 -8.74 -9.79
CA ALA A 69 -6.55 -8.81 -9.10
C ALA A 69 -6.70 -8.80 -7.57
N VAL A 70 -7.55 -7.92 -7.04
CA VAL A 70 -7.84 -7.86 -5.59
C VAL A 70 -8.48 -9.15 -5.11
N LEU A 71 -9.48 -9.67 -5.81
CA LEU A 71 -10.17 -10.90 -5.42
C LEU A 71 -9.26 -12.14 -5.51
N ALA A 72 -8.36 -12.19 -6.50
CA ALA A 72 -7.38 -13.26 -6.63
C ALA A 72 -6.41 -13.31 -5.43
N ALA A 73 -6.06 -12.16 -4.85
CA ALA A 73 -5.26 -12.06 -3.64
C ALA A 73 -6.01 -12.46 -2.34
N ARG A 74 -7.29 -12.83 -2.43
CA ARG A 74 -8.10 -13.34 -1.30
C ARG A 74 -8.06 -12.41 -0.08
N PRO A 75 -8.49 -11.15 -0.21
CA PRO A 75 -8.34 -10.13 0.82
C PRO A 75 -9.15 -10.46 2.08
N THR A 76 -8.59 -10.13 3.23
CA THR A 76 -9.34 -10.00 4.49
C THR A 76 -10.27 -8.79 4.43
N GLN A 77 -11.11 -8.62 5.46
CA GLN A 77 -11.97 -7.44 5.57
C GLN A 77 -11.14 -6.15 5.65
N ALA A 78 -10.09 -6.12 6.45
CA ALA A 78 -9.20 -4.97 6.57
C ALA A 78 -8.49 -4.64 5.24
N GLU A 79 -8.01 -5.65 4.52
CA GLU A 79 -7.38 -5.46 3.20
C GLU A 79 -8.36 -4.97 2.13
N ARG A 80 -9.66 -5.30 2.24
CA ARG A 80 -10.70 -4.73 1.36
C ARG A 80 -10.94 -3.25 1.64
N SER A 81 -10.80 -2.82 2.90
CA SER A 81 -11.04 -1.42 3.28
C SER A 81 -10.06 -0.45 2.64
N ILE A 82 -8.83 -0.90 2.32
CA ILE A 82 -7.78 -0.09 1.68
C ILE A 82 -7.81 -0.16 0.15
N ALA A 83 -8.95 -0.48 -0.47
CA ALA A 83 -9.04 -0.68 -1.92
C ALA A 83 -8.59 0.53 -2.75
N TRP A 84 -8.86 1.76 -2.31
CA TRP A 84 -8.41 2.95 -3.05
C TRP A 84 -6.89 3.12 -2.97
N ARG A 85 -6.31 2.90 -1.81
CA ARG A 85 -4.85 2.87 -1.59
C ARG A 85 -4.20 1.80 -2.49
N THR A 86 -4.75 0.59 -2.48
CA THR A 86 -4.30 -0.51 -3.35
C THR A 86 -4.40 -0.16 -4.84
N HIS A 87 -5.47 0.54 -5.25
CA HIS A 87 -5.60 1.00 -6.64
C HIS A 87 -4.49 2.00 -7.02
N THR A 88 -4.11 2.91 -6.10
CA THR A 88 -2.98 3.82 -6.32
C THR A 88 -1.69 3.05 -6.60
N LEU A 89 -1.42 1.99 -5.83
CA LEU A 89 -0.25 1.12 -6.06
C LEU A 89 -0.31 0.43 -7.42
N CYS A 90 -1.48 -0.11 -7.80
CA CYS A 90 -1.68 -0.73 -9.12
C CYS A 90 -1.47 0.26 -10.26
N TRP A 91 -2.00 1.47 -10.13
CA TRP A 91 -1.78 2.54 -11.12
C TRP A 91 -0.30 2.91 -11.23
N ALA A 92 0.39 3.06 -10.10
CA ALA A 92 1.80 3.39 -10.06
C ALA A 92 2.65 2.28 -10.71
N ALA A 93 2.41 1.03 -10.36
CA ALA A 93 3.08 -0.14 -10.93
C ALA A 93 2.90 -0.22 -12.47
N HIS A 94 1.67 0.00 -12.94
CA HIS A 94 1.35 0.02 -14.38
C HIS A 94 2.04 1.18 -15.10
N SER A 95 2.05 2.37 -14.50
CA SER A 95 2.63 3.58 -15.09
C SER A 95 4.12 3.45 -15.35
N VAL A 96 4.84 2.65 -14.57
CA VAL A 96 6.28 2.41 -14.74
C VAL A 96 6.61 1.08 -15.43
N ALA A 97 5.60 0.39 -15.98
CA ALA A 97 5.77 -0.93 -16.58
C ALA A 97 6.80 -0.96 -17.74
N SER A 98 7.01 0.15 -18.44
CA SER A 98 7.99 0.27 -19.51
C SER A 98 9.38 0.74 -19.05
N LEU A 99 9.52 1.21 -17.81
CA LEU A 99 10.81 1.67 -17.30
C LEU A 99 11.71 0.49 -16.91
N PRO A 100 13.03 0.61 -17.08
CA PRO A 100 13.95 -0.40 -16.61
C PRO A 100 14.04 -0.39 -15.08
N GLY A 101 14.09 -1.58 -14.48
CA GLY A 101 14.24 -1.77 -13.04
C GLY A 101 13.19 -2.70 -12.44
N ASP A 102 13.50 -3.19 -11.27
CA ASP A 102 12.67 -4.09 -10.48
C ASP A 102 11.65 -3.33 -9.65
N PHE A 103 10.78 -4.06 -9.01
CA PHE A 103 9.85 -3.54 -8.01
C PHE A 103 10.36 -3.86 -6.61
N VAL A 104 10.15 -2.95 -5.69
CA VAL A 104 10.57 -3.08 -4.29
C VAL A 104 9.43 -2.66 -3.37
N GLU A 105 9.18 -3.45 -2.34
CA GLU A 105 8.33 -3.08 -1.21
C GLU A 105 9.10 -3.30 0.09
N CYS A 106 9.20 -2.25 0.91
CA CYS A 106 9.74 -2.28 2.25
C CYS A 106 8.59 -2.17 3.25
N GLY A 107 8.35 -3.22 4.03
CA GLY A 107 7.17 -3.38 4.87
C GLY A 107 6.07 -4.16 4.14
N SER A 108 6.29 -5.45 3.89
CA SER A 108 5.34 -6.26 3.13
C SER A 108 4.27 -6.93 3.99
N TYR A 109 4.43 -6.95 5.30
CA TYR A 109 3.50 -7.57 6.25
C TYR A 109 3.00 -8.94 5.77
N ARG A 110 1.72 -9.07 5.41
CA ARG A 110 1.11 -10.30 4.89
C ARG A 110 1.29 -10.47 3.37
N GLY A 111 1.88 -9.50 2.69
CA GLY A 111 2.11 -9.51 1.24
C GLY A 111 0.87 -9.26 0.40
N PHE A 112 -0.21 -8.68 0.97
CA PHE A 112 -1.45 -8.45 0.23
C PHE A 112 -1.25 -7.48 -0.95
N SER A 113 -0.68 -6.31 -0.70
CA SER A 113 -0.42 -5.29 -1.73
C SER A 113 0.42 -5.85 -2.86
N ALA A 114 1.52 -6.52 -2.51
CA ALA A 114 2.40 -7.16 -3.49
C ALA A 114 1.68 -8.25 -4.30
N GLU A 115 0.85 -9.09 -3.69
CA GLU A 115 0.10 -10.13 -4.43
C GLU A 115 -0.92 -9.51 -5.39
N VAL A 116 -1.62 -8.44 -4.99
CA VAL A 116 -2.51 -7.70 -5.89
C VAL A 116 -1.72 -7.14 -7.09
N LEU A 117 -0.55 -6.54 -6.83
CA LEU A 117 0.32 -6.04 -7.91
C LEU A 117 0.75 -7.15 -8.86
N MET A 118 1.13 -8.33 -8.33
CA MET A 118 1.49 -9.49 -9.17
C MET A 118 0.34 -9.92 -10.07
N HIS A 119 -0.88 -10.01 -9.54
CA HIS A 119 -2.06 -10.32 -10.35
C HIS A 119 -2.37 -9.22 -11.36
N PHE A 120 -2.31 -7.96 -10.94
CA PHE A 120 -2.63 -6.81 -11.78
C PHE A 120 -1.63 -6.61 -12.93
N THR A 121 -0.37 -6.91 -12.70
CA THR A 121 0.70 -6.76 -13.71
C THR A 121 1.01 -8.05 -14.47
N SER A 122 0.15 -9.05 -14.39
CA SER A 122 0.34 -10.37 -15.02
C SER A 122 1.65 -11.04 -14.63
N GLY A 123 2.03 -10.93 -13.37
CA GLY A 123 3.22 -11.57 -12.79
C GLY A 123 4.53 -10.82 -13.03
N LEU A 124 4.50 -9.55 -13.42
CA LEU A 124 5.70 -8.74 -13.68
C LEU A 124 6.69 -9.43 -14.65
N PRO A 125 6.34 -9.67 -15.90
CA PRO A 125 7.22 -10.36 -16.83
C PRO A 125 8.56 -9.62 -16.98
N HIS A 126 9.67 -10.37 -16.94
CA HIS A 126 11.04 -9.89 -17.13
C HIS A 126 11.61 -8.99 -16.03
N ARG A 127 11.01 -8.94 -14.85
CA ARG A 127 11.52 -8.20 -13.69
C ARG A 127 11.23 -8.91 -12.39
N ARG A 128 11.93 -8.54 -11.33
CA ARG A 128 11.74 -9.08 -9.99
C ARG A 128 10.89 -8.16 -9.11
N PHE A 129 10.25 -8.75 -8.11
CA PHE A 129 9.66 -8.04 -7.01
C PHE A 129 10.37 -8.43 -5.71
N TRP A 130 10.96 -7.46 -5.06
CA TRP A 130 11.72 -7.60 -3.83
C TRP A 130 10.87 -7.14 -2.66
N LEU A 131 10.58 -8.05 -1.75
CA LEU A 131 9.78 -7.80 -0.55
C LEU A 131 10.68 -7.90 0.68
N TYR A 132 10.69 -6.86 1.49
CA TYR A 132 11.47 -6.79 2.73
C TYR A 132 10.54 -6.51 3.89
N ASP A 133 10.70 -7.29 4.97
CA ASP A 133 9.97 -7.07 6.21
C ASP A 133 10.76 -7.67 7.38
N LEU A 134 10.59 -7.10 8.55
CA LEU A 134 11.16 -7.65 9.78
C LEU A 134 10.45 -8.94 10.19
N PHE A 135 9.12 -9.02 9.94
CA PHE A 135 8.22 -10.10 10.36
C PHE A 135 8.29 -10.41 11.87
N ASP A 136 8.76 -9.45 12.67
CA ASP A 136 9.02 -9.66 14.09
C ASP A 136 7.89 -9.06 14.93
N PRO A 137 7.24 -9.85 15.82
CA PRO A 137 6.20 -9.35 16.71
C PRO A 137 6.73 -8.40 17.80
N THR A 138 8.03 -8.38 18.04
CA THR A 138 8.62 -7.55 19.11
C THR A 138 8.74 -6.08 18.70
N GLY A 139 8.72 -5.78 17.40
CA GLY A 139 8.96 -4.45 16.86
C GLY A 139 10.30 -3.88 17.37
N GLY A 140 11.16 -3.35 16.50
CA GLY A 140 12.35 -2.63 16.97
C GLY A 140 11.97 -1.43 17.84
N PRO A 141 12.92 -0.82 18.54
CA PRO A 141 12.71 0.43 19.26
C PRO A 141 12.30 1.51 18.26
N GLY A 142 11.05 1.97 18.35
CA GLY A 142 10.44 2.95 17.46
C GLY A 142 8.91 2.87 17.50
N GLU A 143 8.25 3.83 16.92
CA GLU A 143 6.79 3.97 16.91
C GLU A 143 6.09 2.99 15.96
N GLY A 144 6.68 1.83 15.68
CA GLY A 144 6.07 0.82 14.84
C GLY A 144 4.82 0.23 15.48
N SER A 145 3.68 0.33 14.82
CA SER A 145 2.47 -0.35 15.24
C SER A 145 2.70 -1.85 15.18
N ARG A 146 2.45 -2.56 16.29
CA ARG A 146 2.40 -4.01 16.28
C ARG A 146 1.19 -4.45 15.48
N LEU A 147 1.42 -4.97 14.29
CA LEU A 147 0.34 -5.53 13.50
C LEU A 147 -0.08 -6.89 14.08
N PRO A 148 -1.39 -7.21 14.11
CA PRO A 148 -1.92 -8.35 14.86
C PRO A 148 -1.33 -9.70 14.49
N ASP A 149 -0.94 -9.89 13.23
CA ASP A 149 -0.47 -11.17 12.69
C ASP A 149 1.06 -11.32 12.72
N HIS A 150 1.80 -10.33 13.22
CA HIS A 150 3.24 -10.45 13.39
C HIS A 150 3.56 -11.64 14.30
N SER A 151 4.26 -12.61 13.74
CA SER A 151 4.65 -13.84 14.40
C SER A 151 5.87 -14.45 13.73
N PRO A 152 6.62 -15.32 14.39
CA PRO A 152 7.75 -16.02 13.77
C PRO A 152 7.40 -16.81 12.50
N ALA A 153 6.12 -17.21 12.35
CA ALA A 153 5.63 -17.96 11.20
C ALA A 153 5.23 -17.07 10.01
N LEU A 154 5.10 -15.74 10.19
CA LEU A 154 4.57 -14.86 9.15
C LEU A 154 5.47 -14.84 7.92
N ALA A 155 6.78 -14.80 8.08
CA ALA A 155 7.72 -14.83 6.96
C ALA A 155 7.52 -16.06 6.06
N ASP A 156 7.32 -17.24 6.65
CA ASP A 156 7.10 -18.48 5.89
C ASP A 156 5.71 -18.49 5.23
N GLN A 157 4.71 -17.92 5.86
CA GLN A 157 3.38 -17.74 5.26
C GLN A 157 3.45 -16.84 4.03
N VAL A 158 4.20 -15.74 4.10
CA VAL A 158 4.40 -14.82 2.97
C VAL A 158 5.20 -15.49 1.85
N ARG A 159 6.28 -16.21 2.17
CA ARG A 159 7.00 -17.03 1.17
C ARG A 159 6.08 -18.06 0.49
N ALA A 160 5.23 -18.73 1.27
CA ALA A 160 4.25 -19.67 0.73
C ALA A 160 3.20 -19.00 -0.17
N ARG A 161 2.80 -17.76 0.15
CA ARG A 161 1.89 -16.94 -0.65
C ARG A 161 2.44 -16.70 -2.06
N PHE A 162 3.72 -16.44 -2.15
CA PHE A 162 4.40 -16.12 -3.42
C PHE A 162 5.06 -17.32 -4.13
N ARG A 163 4.89 -18.54 -3.64
CA ARG A 163 5.56 -19.73 -4.21
C ARG A 163 5.28 -20.00 -5.70
N ALA A 164 4.22 -19.43 -6.26
CA ALA A 164 3.87 -19.57 -7.67
C ALA A 164 4.63 -18.58 -8.59
N TRP A 165 5.40 -17.64 -8.01
CA TRP A 165 6.13 -16.60 -8.75
C TRP A 165 7.63 -16.69 -8.44
N ASP A 166 8.39 -17.27 -9.35
CA ASP A 166 9.86 -17.43 -9.21
C ASP A 166 10.60 -16.09 -9.21
N ASN A 167 9.95 -15.02 -9.64
CA ASN A 167 10.49 -13.66 -9.70
C ASN A 167 10.16 -12.82 -8.45
N VAL A 168 9.51 -13.36 -7.44
CA VAL A 168 9.29 -12.70 -6.14
C VAL A 168 10.32 -13.19 -5.13
N THR A 169 10.99 -12.26 -4.45
CA THR A 169 11.96 -12.56 -3.40
C THR A 169 11.47 -11.98 -2.09
N VAL A 170 11.20 -12.84 -1.09
CA VAL A 170 10.78 -12.44 0.26
C VAL A 170 11.98 -12.54 1.20
N THR A 171 12.45 -11.40 1.69
CA THR A 171 13.62 -11.29 2.56
C THR A 171 13.20 -10.81 3.95
N GLN A 172 13.45 -11.66 4.96
CA GLN A 172 13.25 -11.30 6.36
C GLN A 172 14.48 -10.61 6.90
N GLY A 173 14.31 -9.43 7.48
CA GLY A 173 15.39 -8.72 8.15
C GLY A 173 15.07 -7.25 8.36
N LYS A 174 15.88 -6.64 9.21
CA LYS A 174 15.75 -5.22 9.50
C LYS A 174 16.27 -4.38 8.33
N VAL A 175 15.48 -3.40 7.89
CA VAL A 175 15.90 -2.38 6.93
C VAL A 175 16.59 -1.25 7.73
N PRO A 176 17.74 -0.72 7.30
CA PRO A 176 18.40 -0.95 6.01
C PRO A 176 19.38 -2.14 5.95
N GLU A 177 19.68 -2.80 7.06
CA GLU A 177 20.76 -3.80 7.14
C GLU A 177 20.61 -4.94 6.14
N VAL A 178 19.37 -5.38 5.91
CA VAL A 178 19.07 -6.47 4.96
C VAL A 178 19.28 -6.06 3.52
N LEU A 179 19.14 -4.78 3.19
CA LEU A 179 19.35 -4.25 1.84
C LEU A 179 20.81 -4.34 1.38
N ALA A 180 21.75 -4.32 2.33
CA ALA A 180 23.18 -4.51 2.04
C ALA A 180 23.49 -5.94 1.56
N GLN A 181 22.64 -6.92 1.88
CA GLN A 181 22.85 -8.32 1.52
C GLN A 181 22.24 -8.64 0.15
N ALA A 182 21.06 -8.07 -0.14
CA ALA A 182 20.36 -8.30 -1.39
C ALA A 182 19.40 -7.14 -1.67
N ALA A 183 19.70 -6.34 -2.68
CA ALA A 183 18.81 -5.30 -3.19
C ALA A 183 19.04 -5.13 -4.70
N PRO A 184 18.02 -4.77 -5.50
CA PRO A 184 18.17 -4.59 -6.93
C PRO A 184 19.11 -3.44 -7.26
N ASP A 185 19.82 -3.54 -8.38
CA ASP A 185 20.67 -2.47 -8.89
C ASP A 185 19.86 -1.30 -9.47
N ARG A 186 18.66 -1.58 -9.95
CA ARG A 186 17.77 -0.61 -10.57
C ARG A 186 16.32 -0.87 -10.17
N ILE A 187 15.59 0.21 -9.87
CA ILE A 187 14.23 0.16 -9.37
C ILE A 187 13.33 1.02 -10.28
N ALA A 188 12.20 0.48 -10.72
CA ALA A 188 11.16 1.23 -11.41
C ALA A 188 10.03 1.67 -10.45
N PHE A 189 9.73 0.84 -9.45
CA PHE A 189 8.69 1.08 -8.46
C PHE A 189 9.22 0.79 -7.05
N LEU A 190 9.08 1.75 -6.15
CA LEU A 190 9.46 1.62 -4.75
C LEU A 190 8.26 1.97 -3.86
N HIS A 191 7.80 1.01 -3.08
CA HIS A 191 6.77 1.18 -2.06
C HIS A 191 7.40 1.10 -0.66
N ILE A 192 7.13 2.09 0.19
CA ILE A 192 7.65 2.21 1.55
C ILE A 192 6.48 2.23 2.52
N ASP A 193 6.39 1.22 3.39
CA ASP A 193 5.29 0.97 4.32
C ASP A 193 5.81 0.27 5.60
N MET A 194 6.72 0.92 6.32
CA MET A 194 7.39 0.27 7.47
C MET A 194 6.95 0.80 8.83
N ASN A 195 6.11 1.81 8.89
CA ASN A 195 5.64 2.42 10.13
C ASN A 195 6.79 2.88 11.08
N ASN A 196 7.96 3.22 10.51
CA ASN A 196 9.15 3.60 11.26
C ASN A 196 10.03 4.57 10.46
N ALA A 197 10.12 5.82 10.90
CA ALA A 197 10.84 6.88 10.18
C ALA A 197 12.34 6.58 9.96
N GLU A 198 13.02 5.96 10.92
CA GLU A 198 14.44 5.61 10.79
C GLU A 198 14.67 4.47 9.78
N ALA A 199 13.78 3.46 9.77
CA ALA A 199 13.87 2.39 8.80
C ALA A 199 13.57 2.91 7.38
N GLU A 200 12.57 3.76 7.21
CA GLU A 200 12.22 4.38 5.92
C GLU A 200 13.34 5.30 5.42
N LYS A 201 13.95 6.10 6.30
CA LYS A 201 15.13 6.88 5.96
C LYS A 201 16.27 6.00 5.49
N GLY A 202 16.58 4.93 6.23
CA GLY A 202 17.61 3.97 5.85
C GLY A 202 17.33 3.28 4.51
N ALA A 203 16.07 2.96 4.22
CA ALA A 203 15.67 2.44 2.92
C ALA A 203 15.95 3.45 1.80
N LEU A 204 15.57 4.72 1.99
CA LEU A 204 15.83 5.78 1.02
C LEU A 204 17.32 6.00 0.78
N GLU A 205 18.14 6.04 1.83
CA GLU A 205 19.59 6.21 1.72
C GLU A 205 20.26 5.13 0.85
N VAL A 206 19.71 3.91 0.84
CA VAL A 206 20.24 2.79 0.06
C VAL A 206 19.61 2.71 -1.33
N LEU A 207 18.29 2.91 -1.45
CA LEU A 207 17.53 2.58 -2.65
C LEU A 207 17.26 3.77 -3.56
N PHE A 208 17.26 5.01 -3.05
CA PHE A 208 16.83 6.19 -3.81
C PHE A 208 17.63 6.39 -5.10
N GLU A 209 18.96 6.27 -5.06
CA GLU A 209 19.80 6.44 -6.26
C GLU A 209 19.65 5.29 -7.27
N ARG A 210 19.08 4.16 -6.87
CA ARG A 210 18.77 3.03 -7.74
C ARG A 210 17.42 3.18 -8.44
N VAL A 211 16.58 4.13 -7.99
CA VAL A 211 15.30 4.41 -8.67
C VAL A 211 15.58 5.08 -10.01
N SER A 212 15.10 4.48 -11.09
CA SER A 212 15.23 4.97 -12.45
C SER A 212 14.59 6.35 -12.61
N PRO A 213 15.13 7.25 -13.44
CA PRO A 213 14.41 8.46 -13.85
C PRO A 213 13.03 8.12 -14.40
N GLY A 214 11.99 8.77 -13.90
CA GLY A 214 10.59 8.46 -14.18
C GLY A 214 10.00 7.37 -13.28
N GLY A 215 10.81 6.68 -12.47
CA GLY A 215 10.35 5.71 -11.49
C GLY A 215 9.50 6.35 -10.39
N LEU A 216 8.62 5.58 -9.80
CA LEU A 216 7.69 6.04 -8.78
C LEU A 216 8.07 5.52 -7.40
N ILE A 217 7.99 6.41 -6.42
CA ILE A 217 8.14 6.09 -5.00
C ILE A 217 6.81 6.40 -4.32
N ILE A 218 6.24 5.44 -3.60
CA ILE A 218 5.02 5.60 -2.82
C ILE A 218 5.36 5.40 -1.34
N PHE A 219 4.98 6.38 -0.51
CA PHE A 219 4.98 6.28 0.94
C PHE A 219 3.54 5.99 1.39
N ASP A 220 3.31 4.88 2.06
CA ASP A 220 1.94 4.45 2.37
C ASP A 220 1.26 5.31 3.44
N ASP A 221 2.01 5.71 4.46
CA ASP A 221 1.48 6.43 5.62
C ASP A 221 1.80 7.93 5.67
N TYR A 222 2.21 8.53 4.56
CA TYR A 222 2.71 9.90 4.49
C TYR A 222 1.74 10.96 5.03
N GLY A 223 0.46 10.86 4.73
CA GLY A 223 -0.57 11.83 5.12
C GLY A 223 -1.31 11.49 6.43
N TRP A 224 -0.87 10.46 7.14
CA TRP A 224 -1.54 10.02 8.37
C TRP A 224 -0.99 10.75 9.60
N THR A 225 -1.86 11.34 10.40
CA THR A 225 -1.48 12.14 11.58
C THR A 225 -0.69 11.36 12.64
N GLY A 226 -0.90 10.05 12.72
CA GLY A 226 -0.16 9.15 13.61
C GLY A 226 1.30 8.91 13.18
N TYR A 227 1.65 9.23 11.93
CA TYR A 227 2.96 8.96 11.33
C TYR A 227 3.73 10.23 10.94
N ARG A 228 3.53 11.29 11.71
CA ARG A 228 4.12 12.61 11.43
C ARG A 228 5.66 12.59 11.27
N ALA A 229 6.36 11.78 12.07
CA ALA A 229 7.80 11.66 11.97
C ALA A 229 8.26 11.11 10.61
N GLN A 230 7.50 10.17 10.02
CA GLN A 230 7.76 9.64 8.68
C GLN A 230 7.58 10.72 7.61
N LYS A 231 6.48 11.50 7.71
CA LYS A 231 6.24 12.64 6.80
C LYS A 231 7.38 13.66 6.85
N GLU A 232 7.76 14.11 8.05
CA GLU A 232 8.82 15.10 8.23
C GLU A 232 10.18 14.59 7.70
N MET A 233 10.48 13.32 7.91
CA MET A 233 11.66 12.66 7.37
C MET A 233 11.62 12.62 5.84
N ALA A 234 10.52 12.13 5.25
CA ALA A 234 10.36 12.01 3.80
C ALA A 234 10.42 13.38 3.10
N ASP A 235 9.75 14.40 3.64
CA ASP A 235 9.81 15.78 3.13
C ASP A 235 11.25 16.30 3.12
N THR A 236 11.97 16.14 4.23
CA THR A 236 13.36 16.57 4.37
C THR A 236 14.25 15.86 3.34
N PHE A 237 14.11 14.54 3.21
CA PHE A 237 14.90 13.75 2.28
C PHE A 237 14.63 14.17 0.82
N MET A 238 13.37 14.26 0.43
CA MET A 238 13.01 14.59 -0.96
C MET A 238 13.37 16.02 -1.32
N GLN A 239 13.21 16.99 -0.41
CA GLN A 239 13.64 18.38 -0.62
C GLN A 239 15.14 18.49 -0.84
N ALA A 240 15.95 17.73 -0.11
CA ALA A 240 17.41 17.69 -0.30
C ALA A 240 17.81 17.20 -1.71
N HIS A 241 16.93 16.43 -2.38
CA HIS A 241 17.12 15.94 -3.74
C HIS A 241 16.35 16.79 -4.79
N GLY A 242 15.81 17.94 -4.41
CA GLY A 242 15.06 18.83 -5.32
C GLY A 242 13.72 18.27 -5.79
N LEU A 243 13.13 17.36 -5.01
CA LEU A 243 11.83 16.74 -5.28
C LEU A 243 10.77 17.18 -4.27
N SER A 244 9.51 17.03 -4.64
CA SER A 244 8.35 17.23 -3.76
C SER A 244 7.47 15.99 -3.75
N ILE A 245 6.81 15.78 -2.64
CA ILE A 245 5.88 14.67 -2.45
C ILE A 245 4.46 15.17 -2.72
N LEU A 246 3.72 14.49 -3.58
CA LEU A 246 2.29 14.72 -3.76
C LEU A 246 1.53 13.93 -2.71
N GLU A 247 0.91 14.62 -1.75
CA GLU A 247 0.00 14.00 -0.78
C GLU A 247 -1.33 13.65 -1.45
N LEU A 248 -1.73 12.39 -1.34
CA LEU A 248 -2.96 11.87 -1.93
C LEU A 248 -4.09 11.81 -0.88
N PRO A 249 -5.36 11.92 -1.30
CA PRO A 249 -6.49 11.77 -0.38
C PRO A 249 -6.55 10.43 0.36
N THR A 250 -5.86 9.42 -0.14
CA THR A 250 -5.70 8.11 0.51
C THR A 250 -4.73 8.12 1.69
N GLY A 251 -4.08 9.25 1.99
CA GLY A 251 -3.01 9.34 2.98
C GLY A 251 -1.64 8.90 2.46
N GLN A 252 -1.53 8.47 1.22
CA GLN A 252 -0.26 8.11 0.60
C GLN A 252 0.48 9.34 0.06
N GLY A 253 1.81 9.24 -0.01
CA GLY A 253 2.68 10.22 -0.68
C GLY A 253 3.25 9.64 -1.97
N LEU A 254 3.22 10.40 -3.06
CA LEU A 254 3.72 9.98 -4.36
C LEU A 254 4.87 10.88 -4.82
N VAL A 255 5.95 10.29 -5.28
CA VAL A 255 7.11 10.98 -5.88
C VAL A 255 7.45 10.38 -7.22
N VAL A 256 7.75 11.24 -8.18
CA VAL A 256 8.35 10.87 -9.46
C VAL A 256 9.84 11.20 -9.40
N LYS A 257 10.71 10.21 -9.51
CA LYS A 257 12.17 10.39 -9.57
C LYS A 257 12.52 11.10 -10.89
N ARG A 258 13.31 12.17 -10.81
CA ARG A 258 13.79 12.89 -11.99
C ARG A 258 15.17 12.41 -12.42
#